data_f18fe5887e28cb4333dcfa5004f75a2c
#
_entry.id   f18fe5887e28cb4333dcfa5004f75a2c
#
_cell.length_a   1.000
_cell.length_b   1.000
_cell.length_c   1.000
_cell.angle_alpha   90.00
_cell.angle_beta   90.00
_cell.angle_gamma   90.00
#
_symmetry.space_group_name_H-M   'P 1'
#
loop_
_entity.id
_entity.type
_entity.pdbx_description
1 polymer ?
#
loop_
_entity_poly.entity_id
_entity_poly.type
_entity_poly.pdbx_seq_one_letter_code
_entity_poly.pdbx_strand_id
1 'polypeptide(L)'
;MAARRAYLESSSPTIPPSALPHCPSCTTGLLRPGVVWFGEVLPSAPMLETELFLNEGPVDLIMVIGTTAKVYPAAGFVGRARERGARVALINTDAEDLGAVGSLRDGDFLFQGNAAKILPEILRPVIGDLAE
;
A
#
# COMPACT_ATOMS: atom_id res chain seq x y z
N MET A 1 0.84 -24.22 9.59
CA MET A 1 0.71 -24.62 8.17
C MET A 1 -0.71 -25.06 7.75
N ALA A 2 -1.58 -25.50 8.64
CA ALA A 2 -2.95 -25.96 8.31
C ALA A 2 -3.93 -24.83 7.95
N ALA A 3 -3.86 -23.66 8.59
CA ALA A 3 -4.78 -22.54 8.35
C ALA A 3 -4.67 -21.92 6.94
N ARG A 4 -3.48 -21.98 6.32
CA ARG A 4 -3.25 -21.47 4.95
C ARG A 4 -3.88 -22.36 3.87
N ARG A 5 -4.03 -23.65 4.16
CA ARG A 5 -4.63 -24.63 3.24
C ARG A 5 -6.15 -24.51 3.21
N ALA A 6 -6.77 -24.27 4.36
CA ALA A 6 -8.23 -24.10 4.47
C ALA A 6 -8.75 -22.85 3.72
N TYR A 7 -7.93 -21.79 3.60
CA TYR A 7 -8.32 -20.59 2.85
C TYR A 7 -8.33 -20.80 1.32
N LEU A 8 -7.57 -21.78 0.82
CA LEU A 8 -7.53 -22.14 -0.59
C LEU A 8 -8.60 -23.18 -0.98
N GLU A 9 -9.23 -23.84 0.01
CA GLU A 9 -10.28 -24.84 -0.19
C GLU A 9 -11.71 -24.28 -0.01
N SER A 10 -11.85 -23.02 0.46
CA SER A 10 -13.14 -22.34 0.41
C SER A 10 -13.47 -22.07 -1.07
N SER A 11 -14.54 -22.67 -1.55
CA SER A 11 -15.05 -22.61 -2.91
C SER A 11 -14.99 -21.18 -3.47
N SER A 12 -13.88 -20.83 -4.13
CA SER A 12 -13.84 -19.63 -4.94
C SER A 12 -14.94 -19.76 -6.00
N PRO A 13 -15.82 -18.77 -6.14
CA PRO A 13 -16.87 -18.85 -7.14
C PRO A 13 -16.22 -19.07 -8.51
N THR A 14 -16.59 -20.14 -9.18
CA THR A 14 -16.12 -20.39 -10.55
C THR A 14 -16.78 -19.39 -11.46
N ILE A 15 -16.04 -18.38 -11.89
CA ILE A 15 -16.50 -17.38 -12.84
C ILE A 15 -16.31 -17.96 -14.25
N PRO A 16 -17.37 -18.10 -15.06
CA PRO A 16 -17.22 -18.60 -16.42
C PRO A 16 -16.35 -17.63 -17.24
N PRO A 17 -15.49 -18.13 -18.16
CA PRO A 17 -14.61 -17.28 -18.97
C PRO A 17 -15.33 -16.16 -19.71
N SER A 18 -16.59 -16.38 -20.14
CA SER A 18 -17.42 -15.37 -20.80
C SER A 18 -17.82 -14.20 -19.91
N ALA A 19 -17.74 -14.34 -18.58
CA ALA A 19 -18.03 -13.28 -17.62
C ALA A 19 -16.75 -12.52 -17.18
N LEU A 20 -15.56 -12.94 -17.65
CA LEU A 20 -14.32 -12.23 -17.38
C LEU A 20 -14.19 -11.00 -18.31
N PRO A 21 -13.54 -9.92 -17.85
CA PRO A 21 -13.34 -8.73 -18.68
C PRO A 21 -12.45 -9.04 -19.89
N HIS A 22 -12.91 -8.69 -21.08
CA HIS A 22 -12.17 -8.86 -22.31
C HIS A 22 -11.49 -7.56 -22.75
N CYS A 23 -10.41 -7.70 -23.51
CA CYS A 23 -9.68 -6.58 -24.07
C CYS A 23 -10.57 -5.82 -25.07
N PRO A 24 -10.79 -4.51 -24.93
CA PRO A 24 -11.63 -3.75 -25.86
C PRO A 24 -11.03 -3.61 -27.26
N SER A 25 -9.72 -3.81 -27.39
CA SER A 25 -9.03 -3.67 -28.69
C SER A 25 -9.07 -4.93 -29.51
N CYS A 26 -8.85 -6.12 -28.93
CA CYS A 26 -8.82 -7.39 -29.67
C CYS A 26 -10.04 -8.28 -29.42
N THR A 27 -10.86 -7.98 -28.42
CA THR A 27 -12.10 -8.68 -28.03
C THR A 27 -11.94 -10.15 -27.60
N THR A 28 -10.84 -10.80 -27.97
CA THR A 28 -10.56 -12.21 -27.68
C THR A 28 -9.65 -12.41 -26.45
N GLY A 29 -8.74 -11.47 -26.17
CA GLY A 29 -7.86 -11.51 -25.00
C GLY A 29 -8.60 -11.14 -23.72
N LEU A 30 -8.22 -11.75 -22.61
CA LEU A 30 -8.71 -11.37 -21.29
C LEU A 30 -7.88 -10.21 -20.74
N LEU A 31 -8.55 -9.34 -19.97
CA LEU A 31 -7.87 -8.37 -19.11
C LEU A 31 -7.43 -9.04 -17.81
N ARG A 32 -6.32 -8.58 -17.27
CA ARG A 32 -5.88 -8.90 -15.90
C ARG A 32 -5.90 -7.65 -15.03
N PRO A 33 -5.92 -7.78 -13.70
CA PRO A 33 -5.70 -6.64 -12.83
C PRO A 33 -4.43 -5.88 -13.20
N GLY A 34 -4.47 -4.55 -13.14
CA GLY A 34 -3.34 -3.65 -13.43
C GLY A 34 -2.28 -3.63 -12.32
N VAL A 35 -1.95 -4.79 -11.78
CA VAL A 35 -0.96 -4.96 -10.72
C VAL A 35 0.38 -5.33 -11.36
N VAL A 36 1.45 -4.74 -10.87
CA VAL A 36 2.81 -5.13 -11.25
C VAL A 36 3.20 -6.37 -10.46
N TRP A 37 3.52 -7.46 -11.14
CA TRP A 37 3.94 -8.70 -10.51
C TRP A 37 5.46 -8.76 -10.37
N PHE A 38 5.93 -9.68 -9.52
CA PHE A 38 7.35 -9.94 -9.38
C PHE A 38 7.97 -10.31 -10.74
N GLY A 39 9.10 -9.65 -11.07
CA GLY A 39 9.78 -9.82 -12.35
C GLY A 39 9.28 -8.89 -13.47
N GLU A 40 8.21 -8.15 -13.26
CA GLU A 40 7.76 -7.12 -14.20
C GLU A 40 8.43 -5.77 -13.93
N VAL A 41 8.59 -4.98 -14.99
CA VAL A 41 9.13 -3.61 -14.88
C VAL A 41 8.08 -2.68 -14.29
N LEU A 42 8.48 -1.89 -13.30
CA LEU A 42 7.62 -0.86 -12.72
C LEU A 42 7.35 0.26 -13.72
N PRO A 43 6.14 0.86 -13.71
CA PRO A 43 5.85 2.03 -14.53
C PRO A 43 6.81 3.18 -14.21
N SER A 44 7.48 3.70 -15.22
CA SER A 44 8.51 4.74 -15.04
C SER A 44 7.94 6.08 -14.59
N ALA A 45 6.76 6.45 -15.07
CA ALA A 45 6.16 7.75 -14.77
C ALA A 45 5.83 7.92 -13.28
N PRO A 46 5.08 7.03 -12.60
CA PRO A 46 4.84 7.13 -11.15
C PRO A 46 6.13 7.09 -10.32
N MET A 47 7.13 6.31 -10.77
CA MET A 47 8.42 6.27 -10.09
C MET A 47 9.14 7.61 -10.17
N LEU A 48 9.17 8.22 -11.36
CA LEU A 48 9.76 9.54 -11.57
C LEU A 48 9.03 10.63 -10.77
N GLU A 49 7.70 10.62 -10.78
CA GLU A 49 6.90 11.57 -10.00
C GLU A 49 7.20 11.48 -8.50
N THR A 50 7.34 10.26 -7.97
CA THR A 50 7.72 10.05 -6.56
C THR A 50 9.12 10.60 -6.28
N GLU A 51 10.06 10.36 -7.20
CA GLU A 51 11.42 10.89 -7.09
C GLU A 51 11.45 12.43 -7.09
N LEU A 52 10.70 13.05 -8.00
CA LEU A 52 10.59 14.50 -8.09
C LEU A 52 10.00 15.07 -6.80
N PHE A 53 8.87 14.52 -6.33
CA PHE A 53 8.23 14.91 -5.06
C PHE A 53 9.20 14.87 -3.89
N LEU A 54 9.94 13.76 -3.74
CA LEU A 54 10.92 13.60 -2.65
C LEU A 54 12.11 14.57 -2.77
N ASN A 55 12.37 15.11 -3.97
CA ASN A 55 13.47 16.05 -4.21
C ASN A 55 13.05 17.52 -4.16
N GLU A 56 11.75 17.85 -4.19
CA GLU A 56 11.26 19.23 -4.16
C GLU A 56 11.50 19.94 -2.82
N GLY A 57 11.57 19.20 -1.72
CA GLY A 57 11.76 19.81 -0.41
C GLY A 57 11.67 18.85 0.76
N PRO A 58 11.50 19.38 1.99
CA PRO A 58 11.28 18.56 3.17
C PRO A 58 9.93 17.82 3.07
N VAL A 59 9.87 16.63 3.65
CA VAL A 59 8.66 15.84 3.78
C VAL A 59 8.25 15.82 5.24
N ASP A 60 7.04 16.25 5.56
CA ASP A 60 6.59 16.33 6.95
C ASP A 60 6.18 14.99 7.52
N LEU A 61 5.53 14.16 6.69
CA LEU A 61 4.95 12.88 7.11
C LEU A 61 4.97 11.85 5.99
N ILE A 62 5.33 10.61 6.34
CA ILE A 62 5.06 9.44 5.53
C ILE A 62 4.13 8.49 6.27
N MET A 63 3.06 8.07 5.61
CA MET A 63 2.12 7.09 6.17
C MET A 63 2.38 5.72 5.58
N VAL A 64 2.59 4.72 6.45
CA VAL A 64 2.77 3.30 6.08
C VAL A 64 1.52 2.55 6.53
N ILE A 65 0.69 2.14 5.59
CA ILE A 65 -0.68 1.69 5.87
C ILE A 65 -0.88 0.26 5.40
N GLY A 66 -1.18 -0.65 6.34
CA GLY A 66 -1.55 -2.04 6.06
C GLY A 66 -0.47 -2.87 5.37
N THR A 67 0.78 -2.47 5.51
CA THR A 67 1.91 -3.15 4.88
C THR A 67 3.13 -3.16 5.79
N THR A 68 3.97 -4.18 5.64
CA THR A 68 5.30 -4.22 6.26
C THR A 68 6.36 -3.51 5.43
N ALA A 69 5.99 -3.01 4.23
CA ALA A 69 6.87 -2.29 3.30
C ALA A 69 8.24 -2.97 3.09
N LYS A 70 8.25 -4.30 2.89
CA LYS A 70 9.49 -5.09 2.71
C LYS A 70 9.89 -5.28 1.24
N VAL A 71 9.04 -4.88 0.29
CA VAL A 71 9.25 -5.10 -1.15
C VAL A 71 9.85 -3.85 -1.79
N TYR A 72 11.03 -4.00 -2.37
CA TYR A 72 11.71 -2.91 -3.08
C TYR A 72 11.20 -2.78 -4.53
N PRO A 73 11.21 -1.53 -5.08
CA PRO A 73 11.80 -0.31 -4.52
C PRO A 73 10.91 0.45 -3.52
N ALA A 74 9.62 0.14 -3.41
CA ALA A 74 8.67 0.89 -2.56
C ALA A 74 9.10 0.95 -1.07
N ALA A 75 9.68 -0.12 -0.55
CA ALA A 75 10.25 -0.16 0.81
C ALA A 75 11.28 0.94 1.07
N GLY A 76 12.02 1.36 0.06
CA GLY A 76 13.02 2.41 0.15
C GLY A 76 12.46 3.81 0.40
N PHE A 77 11.19 4.05 0.06
CA PHE A 77 10.58 5.37 0.23
C PHE A 77 10.46 5.79 1.71
N VAL A 78 10.32 4.85 2.63
CA VAL A 78 10.29 5.15 4.07
C VAL A 78 11.61 5.80 4.52
N GLY A 79 12.73 5.19 4.15
CA GLY A 79 14.07 5.73 4.47
C GLY A 79 14.28 7.10 3.84
N ARG A 80 13.96 7.23 2.56
CA ARG A 80 14.15 8.48 1.81
C ARG A 80 13.30 9.63 2.33
N ALA A 81 12.03 9.37 2.69
CA ALA A 81 11.20 10.37 3.31
C ALA A 81 11.77 10.82 4.67
N ARG A 82 12.30 9.88 5.47
CA ARG A 82 12.97 10.19 6.74
C ARG A 82 14.24 11.05 6.55
N GLU A 83 15.01 10.82 5.50
CA GLU A 83 16.17 11.65 5.14
C GLU A 83 15.76 13.09 4.79
N ARG A 84 14.51 13.28 4.37
CA ARG A 84 13.90 14.60 4.10
C ARG A 84 13.17 15.20 5.31
N GLY A 85 13.28 14.59 6.49
CA GLY A 85 12.70 15.08 7.74
C GLY A 85 11.37 14.47 8.13
N ALA A 86 10.83 13.54 7.35
CA ALA A 86 9.51 12.98 7.60
C ALA A 86 9.44 12.24 8.94
N ARG A 87 8.35 12.50 9.68
CA ARG A 87 7.85 11.57 10.69
C ARG A 87 7.17 10.39 10.00
N VAL A 88 7.08 9.28 10.69
CA VAL A 88 6.37 8.10 10.19
C VAL A 88 5.08 7.91 10.97
N ALA A 89 3.97 7.71 10.26
CA ALA A 89 2.74 7.19 10.84
C ALA A 89 2.54 5.76 10.32
N LEU A 90 2.72 4.77 11.20
CA LEU A 90 2.49 3.36 10.90
C LEU A 90 1.08 2.97 11.34
N ILE A 91 0.28 2.52 10.40
CA ILE A 91 -1.09 2.04 10.63
C ILE A 91 -1.13 0.57 10.21
N ASN A 92 -1.19 -0.35 11.17
CA ASN A 92 -1.20 -1.79 10.90
C ASN A 92 -2.01 -2.55 11.96
N THR A 93 -2.53 -3.69 11.59
CA THR A 93 -3.15 -4.64 12.53
C THR A 93 -2.11 -5.36 13.40
N ASP A 94 -0.90 -5.55 12.87
CA ASP A 94 0.25 -6.07 13.59
C ASP A 94 1.21 -4.91 13.92
N ALA A 95 1.33 -4.59 15.21
CA ALA A 95 2.20 -3.54 15.71
C ALA A 95 3.62 -4.02 16.03
N GLU A 96 3.87 -5.32 16.02
CA GLU A 96 5.19 -5.89 16.33
C GLU A 96 6.07 -5.93 15.08
N ASP A 97 5.49 -6.15 13.87
CA ASP A 97 6.22 -6.11 12.61
C ASP A 97 6.27 -4.70 12.03
N LEU A 98 7.29 -3.94 12.40
CA LEU A 98 7.51 -2.58 11.89
C LEU A 98 8.05 -2.54 10.45
N GLY A 99 8.40 -3.69 9.86
CA GLY A 99 8.84 -3.81 8.48
C GLY A 99 9.99 -2.86 8.11
N ALA A 100 9.85 -2.15 7.00
CA ALA A 100 10.84 -1.17 6.52
C ALA A 100 10.96 0.08 7.42
N VAL A 101 10.02 0.32 8.33
CA VAL A 101 10.13 1.40 9.33
C VAL A 101 11.29 1.11 10.28
N GLY A 102 11.56 -0.16 10.56
CA GLY A 102 12.64 -0.65 11.43
C GLY A 102 12.44 -0.32 12.89
N SER A 103 12.43 0.95 13.26
CA SER A 103 12.16 1.45 14.60
C SER A 103 11.39 2.77 14.54
N LEU A 104 10.53 2.98 15.53
CA LEU A 104 9.88 4.27 15.73
C LEU A 104 10.85 5.22 16.44
N ARG A 105 10.82 6.49 16.03
CA ARG A 105 11.60 7.60 16.61
C ARG A 105 10.67 8.52 17.37
N ASP A 106 11.24 9.40 18.18
CA ASP A 106 10.47 10.45 18.84
C ASP A 106 9.71 11.28 17.79
N GLY A 107 8.39 11.39 17.98
CA GLY A 107 7.49 12.08 17.05
C GLY A 107 6.90 11.21 15.94
N ASP A 108 7.28 9.94 15.82
CA ASP A 108 6.57 8.97 14.98
C ASP A 108 5.26 8.51 15.66
N PHE A 109 4.36 7.97 14.87
CA PHE A 109 3.05 7.52 15.32
C PHE A 109 2.84 6.03 15.00
N LEU A 110 2.24 5.31 15.94
CA LEU A 110 1.80 3.93 15.76
C LEU A 110 0.31 3.83 16.05
N PHE A 111 -0.46 3.42 15.07
CA PHE A 111 -1.88 3.15 15.18
C PHE A 111 -2.13 1.67 14.90
N GLN A 112 -2.35 0.90 15.97
CA GLN A 112 -2.66 -0.51 15.83
C GLN A 112 -4.15 -0.72 15.57
N GLY A 113 -4.48 -1.32 14.43
CA GLY A 113 -5.85 -1.69 14.09
C GLY A 113 -6.15 -1.64 12.59
N ASN A 114 -7.44 -1.73 12.28
CA ASN A 114 -7.92 -1.70 10.91
C ASN A 114 -7.82 -0.29 10.33
N ALA A 115 -7.07 -0.14 9.24
CA ALA A 115 -6.86 1.15 8.57
C ALA A 115 -8.15 1.82 8.13
N ALA A 116 -9.16 1.06 7.70
CA ALA A 116 -10.46 1.62 7.30
C ALA A 116 -11.22 2.28 8.46
N LYS A 117 -10.91 1.92 9.71
CA LYS A 117 -11.48 2.57 10.90
C LYS A 117 -10.62 3.72 11.42
N ILE A 118 -9.29 3.57 11.32
CA ILE A 118 -8.34 4.53 11.87
C ILE A 118 -8.20 5.76 10.97
N LEU A 119 -8.05 5.57 9.66
CA LEU A 119 -7.75 6.66 8.73
C LEU A 119 -8.81 7.77 8.73
N PRO A 120 -10.12 7.47 8.70
CA PRO A 120 -11.14 8.51 8.78
C PRO A 120 -11.00 9.39 10.02
N GLU A 121 -10.67 8.78 11.16
CA GLU A 121 -10.56 9.49 12.43
C GLU A 121 -9.31 10.40 12.48
N ILE A 122 -8.14 9.87 12.13
CA ILE A 122 -6.90 10.64 12.18
C ILE A 122 -6.80 11.71 11.10
N LEU A 123 -7.50 11.52 9.97
CA LEU A 123 -7.50 12.49 8.87
C LEU A 123 -8.67 13.48 8.94
N ARG A 124 -9.65 13.28 9.84
CA ARG A 124 -10.81 14.17 10.00
C ARG A 124 -10.46 15.66 10.06
N PRO A 125 -9.39 16.10 10.77
CA PRO A 125 -9.03 17.51 10.81
C PRO A 125 -8.67 18.10 9.43
N VAL A 126 -8.30 17.25 8.46
CA VAL A 126 -7.88 17.66 7.11
C VAL A 126 -8.99 17.47 6.08
N ILE A 127 -9.71 16.35 6.17
CA ILE A 127 -10.71 15.97 5.14
C ILE A 127 -12.16 16.29 5.55
N GLY A 128 -12.41 16.67 6.81
CA GLY A 128 -13.76 16.82 7.35
C GLY A 128 -14.43 15.49 7.65
N ASP A 129 -15.73 15.55 7.98
CA ASP A 129 -16.51 14.33 8.21
C ASP A 129 -16.80 13.63 6.87
N LEU A 130 -16.65 12.31 6.85
CA LEU A 130 -17.03 11.50 5.69
C LEU A 130 -18.57 11.49 5.60
N ALA A 131 -19.08 11.69 4.38
CA ALA A 131 -20.50 11.48 4.13
C ALA A 131 -20.85 10.00 4.37
N GLU A 132 -21.96 9.76 5.09
CA GLU A 132 -22.51 8.42 5.29
C GLU A 132 -23.01 7.77 3.99
#